data_32a4cb6bc2141a34a2d73fc92023e718
#
_entry.id   32a4cb6bc2141a34a2d73fc92023e718
#
_cell.length_a   1.000
_cell.length_b   1.000
_cell.length_c   1.000
_cell.angle_alpha   90.00
_cell.angle_beta   90.00
_cell.angle_gamma   90.00
#
_symmetry.space_group_name_H-M   'P 1'
#
loop_
_entity.id
_entity.type
_entity.pdbx_description
1 polymer ?
#
loop_
_entity_poly.entity_id
_entity_poly.type
_entity_poly.pdbx_seq_one_letter_code
_entity_poly.pdbx_strand_id
1 'polypeptide(L)'
;MPRLLEAMDKGRVDHVMLSGVAVAKKWHEDEPKRPRYYAGDDAGAYWYSATDVIVAAAVKSLPAEQRRRVHPFLTGFNPTDKNADAHIRRMLELDPGLWQGIGEIFTRHDDLTALTYGDVPRANNEALARVYHLAAEFDLPVLLHANVTSKRERNPLYLAEIEEPLRNHPHVRFIWAHAGTSMEIHRHQKKLDFLLPTLRRLLQRYPNLYIDLSWSVLRPYLLDEQGKPDPQWLELVERFPQRFMLGSDVVGQFDSLPELMASFDPFLDALPEQVARQVARDNFLAVLPRQPADPRGE
;
A
#
# COMPACT_ATOMS: atom_id res chain seq x y z
N MET A 1 18.99 4.67 -0.62
CA MET A 1 18.78 3.99 -1.92
C MET A 1 19.73 2.81 -2.17
N PRO A 2 21.09 2.88 -2.00
CA PRO A 2 21.97 1.72 -2.31
C PRO A 2 21.55 0.41 -1.62
N ARG A 3 21.27 0.46 -0.31
CA ARG A 3 20.80 -0.73 0.44
C ARG A 3 19.50 -1.32 -0.09
N LEU A 4 18.55 -0.49 -0.54
CA LEU A 4 17.30 -0.96 -1.16
C LEU A 4 17.61 -1.73 -2.46
N LEU A 5 18.42 -1.14 -3.34
CA LEU A 5 18.77 -1.78 -4.61
C LEU A 5 19.52 -3.09 -4.43
N GLU A 6 20.47 -3.11 -3.50
CA GLU A 6 21.18 -4.36 -3.13
C GLU A 6 20.21 -5.45 -2.60
N ALA A 7 19.26 -5.05 -1.77
CA ALA A 7 18.23 -5.97 -1.26
C ALA A 7 17.29 -6.45 -2.39
N MET A 8 16.92 -5.57 -3.32
CA MET A 8 16.15 -5.95 -4.51
C MET A 8 16.90 -6.98 -5.36
N ASP A 9 18.18 -6.77 -5.61
CA ASP A 9 19.00 -7.71 -6.40
C ASP A 9 19.10 -9.07 -5.71
N LYS A 10 19.34 -9.10 -4.39
CA LYS A 10 19.37 -10.33 -3.60
C LYS A 10 18.01 -11.03 -3.54
N GLY A 11 16.92 -10.25 -3.49
CA GLY A 11 15.55 -10.75 -3.42
C GLY A 11 14.91 -11.04 -4.78
N ARG A 12 15.66 -10.89 -5.90
CA ARG A 12 15.13 -11.06 -7.27
C ARG A 12 13.91 -10.14 -7.54
N VAL A 13 13.94 -8.91 -6.98
CA VAL A 13 12.91 -7.91 -7.14
C VAL A 13 13.29 -6.95 -8.26
N ASP A 14 12.60 -7.01 -9.38
CA ASP A 14 12.88 -6.15 -10.54
C ASP A 14 12.37 -4.74 -10.34
N HIS A 15 11.19 -4.59 -9.74
CA HIS A 15 10.48 -3.33 -9.56
C HIS A 15 9.98 -3.17 -8.13
N VAL A 16 10.00 -1.94 -7.61
CA VAL A 16 9.49 -1.64 -6.28
C VAL A 16 8.67 -0.34 -6.29
N MET A 17 7.51 -0.36 -5.66
CA MET A 17 6.85 0.86 -5.23
C MET A 17 7.60 1.40 -4.01
N LEU A 18 7.94 2.67 -4.04
CA LEU A 18 8.60 3.37 -2.95
C LEU A 18 7.76 4.55 -2.49
N SER A 19 7.39 4.55 -1.23
CA SER A 19 6.78 5.71 -0.58
C SER A 19 7.52 6.06 0.70
N GLY A 20 7.34 7.28 1.18
CA GLY A 20 7.79 7.65 2.51
C GLY A 20 6.70 7.35 3.55
N VAL A 21 7.08 7.12 4.80
CA VAL A 21 6.14 7.11 5.91
C VAL A 21 5.93 8.55 6.35
N ALA A 22 4.83 9.16 5.90
CA ALA A 22 4.54 10.58 6.12
C ALA A 22 3.97 10.89 7.52
N VAL A 23 3.67 9.87 8.31
CA VAL A 23 3.09 10.01 9.64
C VAL A 23 3.93 9.28 10.69
N ALA A 24 4.09 9.91 11.85
CA ALA A 24 4.69 9.30 13.01
C ALA A 24 4.00 9.79 14.28
N LYS A 25 3.99 8.96 15.32
CA LYS A 25 3.65 9.39 16.66
C LYS A 25 4.85 10.09 17.29
N LYS A 26 4.63 11.20 18.01
CA LYS A 26 5.68 11.86 18.77
C LYS A 26 5.85 11.18 20.12
N TRP A 27 7.09 10.94 20.47
CA TRP A 27 7.45 10.65 21.85
C TRP A 27 7.70 11.96 22.59
N HIS A 28 7.00 12.19 23.71
CA HIS A 28 7.23 13.34 24.57
C HIS A 28 8.41 13.08 25.50
N GLU A 29 9.29 14.05 25.64
CA GLU A 29 10.48 13.96 26.51
C GLU A 29 10.13 13.74 27.99
N ASP A 30 8.92 14.15 28.41
CA ASP A 30 8.40 13.93 29.76
C ASP A 30 7.98 12.46 30.01
N GLU A 31 7.90 11.64 28.97
CA GLU A 31 7.56 10.22 29.12
C GLU A 31 8.79 9.42 29.56
N PRO A 32 8.66 8.59 30.62
CA PRO A 32 9.80 7.94 31.26
C PRO A 32 10.45 6.85 30.40
N LYS A 33 9.78 6.42 29.33
CA LYS A 33 10.28 5.36 28.46
C LYS A 33 9.91 5.59 27.00
N ARG A 34 10.93 5.59 26.15
CA ARG A 34 10.70 5.63 24.70
C ARG A 34 9.86 4.42 24.26
N PRO A 35 8.76 4.65 23.54
CA PRO A 35 7.93 3.57 23.04
C PRO A 35 8.66 2.74 21.99
N ARG A 36 8.15 1.55 21.74
CA ARG A 36 8.73 0.59 20.78
C ARG A 36 8.73 1.13 19.36
N TYR A 37 7.70 1.89 18.98
CA TYR A 37 7.56 2.54 17.70
C TYR A 37 7.45 4.05 17.91
N TYR A 38 8.15 4.85 17.19
CA TYR A 38 8.19 6.32 17.05
C TYR A 38 7.84 7.13 18.31
N ALA A 39 6.70 6.84 18.97
CA ALA A 39 6.23 7.54 20.17
C ALA A 39 5.30 6.65 21.01
N GLY A 40 4.90 7.11 22.20
CA GLY A 40 3.94 6.44 23.07
C GLY A 40 2.55 6.33 22.44
N ASP A 41 1.72 5.43 22.99
CA ASP A 41 0.36 5.23 22.49
C ASP A 41 -0.54 6.45 22.64
N ASP A 42 -0.21 7.32 23.57
CA ASP A 42 -0.87 8.59 23.91
C ASP A 42 -0.28 9.82 23.21
N ALA A 43 0.85 9.68 22.52
CA ALA A 43 1.41 10.78 21.73
C ALA A 43 0.57 11.04 20.47
N GLY A 44 0.29 12.32 20.19
CA GLY A 44 -0.40 12.72 18.98
C GLY A 44 0.37 12.34 17.70
N ALA A 45 -0.32 11.91 16.66
CA ALA A 45 0.28 11.67 15.36
C ALA A 45 0.71 12.99 14.68
N TYR A 46 1.83 12.96 13.99
CA TYR A 46 2.38 14.10 13.27
C TYR A 46 2.59 13.74 11.79
N TRP A 47 2.25 14.67 10.90
CA TRP A 47 2.34 14.52 9.46
C TRP A 47 3.51 15.31 8.88
N TYR A 48 4.33 14.67 8.03
CA TYR A 48 5.53 15.25 7.43
C TYR A 48 5.33 15.54 5.95
N SER A 49 5.07 16.80 5.59
CA SER A 49 4.95 17.22 4.19
C SER A 49 6.27 17.11 3.41
N ALA A 50 7.42 17.27 4.11
CA ALA A 50 8.75 17.13 3.49
C ALA A 50 9.08 15.69 3.03
N THR A 51 8.27 14.70 3.39
CA THR A 51 8.50 13.29 3.03
C THR A 51 8.65 13.11 1.52
N ASP A 52 7.79 13.73 0.72
CA ASP A 52 7.82 13.60 -0.74
C ASP A 52 9.09 14.23 -1.33
N VAL A 53 9.54 15.36 -0.81
CA VAL A 53 10.79 16.01 -1.26
C VAL A 53 12.00 15.10 -1.00
N ILE A 54 12.03 14.42 0.15
CA ILE A 54 13.09 13.47 0.50
C ILE A 54 13.07 12.26 -0.44
N VAL A 55 11.89 11.70 -0.73
CA VAL A 55 11.73 10.57 -1.67
C VAL A 55 12.15 11.01 -3.08
N ALA A 56 11.69 12.16 -3.56
CA ALA A 56 12.07 12.69 -4.88
C ALA A 56 13.59 12.87 -5.01
N ALA A 57 14.23 13.48 -4.01
CA ALA A 57 15.69 13.66 -4.01
C ALA A 57 16.43 12.31 -4.05
N ALA A 58 15.97 11.34 -3.26
CA ALA A 58 16.56 10.01 -3.19
C ALA A 58 16.43 9.26 -4.54
N VAL A 59 15.26 9.31 -5.19
CA VAL A 59 15.03 8.65 -6.49
C VAL A 59 15.79 9.34 -7.62
N LYS A 60 15.80 10.69 -7.64
CA LYS A 60 16.54 11.49 -8.65
C LYS A 60 18.05 11.28 -8.58
N SER A 61 18.60 10.95 -7.41
CA SER A 61 20.03 10.65 -7.24
C SER A 61 20.47 9.33 -7.89
N LEU A 62 19.53 8.47 -8.29
CA LEU A 62 19.84 7.19 -8.90
C LEU A 62 20.24 7.33 -10.39
N PRO A 63 21.18 6.50 -10.88
CA PRO A 63 21.39 6.32 -12.30
C PRO A 63 20.10 5.91 -13.03
N ALA A 64 19.97 6.27 -14.30
CA ALA A 64 18.74 6.04 -15.09
C ALA A 64 18.27 4.57 -15.08
N GLU A 65 19.18 3.62 -15.21
CA GLU A 65 18.93 2.18 -15.14
C GLU A 65 18.25 1.78 -13.82
N GLN A 66 18.83 2.21 -12.70
CA GLN A 66 18.31 1.89 -11.37
C GLN A 66 17.00 2.62 -11.09
N ARG A 67 16.87 3.86 -11.57
CA ARG A 67 15.66 4.66 -11.41
C ARG A 67 14.44 4.02 -12.05
N ARG A 68 14.59 3.35 -13.19
CA ARG A 68 13.49 2.62 -13.87
C ARG A 68 12.89 1.48 -13.04
N ARG A 69 13.61 1.01 -12.03
CA ARG A 69 13.16 -0.05 -11.11
C ARG A 69 12.37 0.48 -9.91
N VAL A 70 12.43 1.79 -9.65
CA VAL A 70 11.82 2.40 -8.46
C VAL A 70 10.67 3.30 -8.88
N HIS A 71 9.49 3.02 -8.37
CA HIS A 71 8.24 3.70 -8.69
C HIS A 71 7.77 4.52 -7.49
N PRO A 72 8.11 5.83 -7.41
CA PRO A 72 7.79 6.65 -6.25
C PRO A 72 6.31 7.03 -6.21
N PHE A 73 5.71 6.90 -5.02
CA PHE A 73 4.35 7.31 -4.70
C PHE A 73 4.35 8.44 -3.68
N LEU A 74 3.40 9.37 -3.82
CA LEU A 74 3.22 10.55 -2.98
C LEU A 74 2.49 10.21 -1.67
N THR A 75 3.05 10.61 -0.53
CA THR A 75 2.45 10.36 0.79
C THR A 75 2.49 11.57 1.73
N GLY A 76 3.19 12.65 1.37
CA GLY A 76 3.54 13.78 2.23
C GLY A 76 2.37 14.68 2.64
N PHE A 77 1.20 14.13 2.91
CA PHE A 77 0.00 14.89 3.28
C PHE A 77 -0.81 14.21 4.38
N ASN A 78 -1.62 15.00 5.07
CA ASN A 78 -2.63 14.49 6.01
C ASN A 78 -3.90 14.11 5.24
N PRO A 79 -4.41 12.87 5.35
CA PRO A 79 -5.62 12.41 4.67
C PRO A 79 -6.91 13.16 5.06
N THR A 80 -6.89 13.94 6.15
CA THR A 80 -8.02 14.78 6.60
C THR A 80 -7.88 16.24 6.19
N ASP A 81 -6.76 16.62 5.57
CA ASP A 81 -6.55 18.00 5.10
C ASP A 81 -7.24 18.22 3.76
N LYS A 82 -8.21 19.13 3.74
CA LYS A 82 -8.97 19.51 2.52
C LYS A 82 -8.12 20.17 1.43
N ASN A 83 -6.87 20.54 1.73
CA ASN A 83 -5.90 21.07 0.78
C ASN A 83 -4.81 20.06 0.37
N ALA A 84 -4.96 18.78 0.73
CA ALA A 84 -4.00 17.73 0.36
C ALA A 84 -3.81 17.62 -1.16
N ASP A 85 -4.88 17.80 -1.93
CA ASP A 85 -4.83 17.82 -3.40
C ASP A 85 -3.93 18.93 -3.94
N ALA A 86 -3.90 20.11 -3.32
CA ALA A 86 -3.02 21.21 -3.71
C ALA A 86 -1.55 20.90 -3.46
N HIS A 87 -1.22 20.20 -2.36
CA HIS A 87 0.14 19.70 -2.11
C HIS A 87 0.56 18.71 -3.19
N ILE A 88 -0.27 17.70 -3.47
CA ILE A 88 0.03 16.67 -4.47
C ILE A 88 0.24 17.30 -5.84
N ARG A 89 -0.63 18.22 -6.26
CA ARG A 89 -0.49 18.94 -7.54
C ARG A 89 0.85 19.67 -7.64
N ARG A 90 1.28 20.38 -6.58
CA ARG A 90 2.60 21.03 -6.56
C ARG A 90 3.74 20.05 -6.70
N MET A 91 3.66 18.87 -6.07
CA MET A 91 4.70 17.86 -6.20
C MET A 91 4.77 17.29 -7.62
N LEU A 92 3.62 17.11 -8.29
CA LEU A 92 3.54 16.70 -9.69
C LEU A 92 4.11 17.78 -10.64
N GLU A 93 3.86 19.06 -10.35
CA GLU A 93 4.39 20.20 -11.12
C GLU A 93 5.89 20.41 -10.91
N LEU A 94 6.42 20.19 -9.70
CA LEU A 94 7.84 20.30 -9.37
C LEU A 94 8.69 19.22 -10.04
N ASP A 95 8.17 18.01 -10.13
CA ASP A 95 8.88 16.85 -10.69
C ASP A 95 8.00 16.11 -11.70
N PRO A 96 7.76 16.69 -12.90
CA PRO A 96 6.92 16.09 -13.93
C PRO A 96 7.42 14.70 -14.34
N GLY A 97 6.53 13.70 -14.34
CA GLY A 97 6.84 12.33 -14.74
C GLY A 97 7.61 11.50 -13.70
N LEU A 98 7.96 12.08 -12.55
CA LEU A 98 8.61 11.32 -11.48
C LEU A 98 7.62 10.42 -10.73
N TRP A 99 6.50 10.98 -10.33
CA TRP A 99 5.52 10.34 -9.47
C TRP A 99 4.62 9.38 -10.23
N GLN A 100 4.48 8.16 -9.72
CA GLN A 100 3.77 7.08 -10.39
C GLN A 100 2.54 6.57 -9.63
N GLY A 101 2.20 7.21 -8.51
CA GLY A 101 1.02 6.91 -7.72
C GLY A 101 0.91 7.78 -6.49
N ILE A 102 -0.15 7.58 -5.74
CA ILE A 102 -0.42 8.25 -4.46
C ILE A 102 -0.59 7.17 -3.39
N GLY A 103 0.12 7.28 -2.28
CA GLY A 103 0.06 6.33 -1.16
C GLY A 103 1.43 5.75 -0.80
N GLU A 104 1.52 5.01 0.26
CA GLU A 104 0.40 4.44 1.03
C GLU A 104 -0.30 5.53 1.85
N ILE A 105 -1.60 5.71 1.63
CA ILE A 105 -2.43 6.62 2.41
C ILE A 105 -2.90 5.87 3.65
N PHE A 106 -2.52 6.34 4.84
CA PHE A 106 -2.91 5.72 6.09
C PHE A 106 -4.30 6.16 6.54
N THR A 107 -5.26 5.26 6.42
CA THR A 107 -6.61 5.41 6.98
C THR A 107 -6.94 4.21 7.86
N ARG A 108 -7.71 4.37 8.92
CA ARG A 108 -8.03 3.26 9.84
C ARG A 108 -6.82 2.39 10.21
N HIS A 109 -5.66 3.02 10.39
CA HIS A 109 -4.46 2.33 10.85
C HIS A 109 -4.48 2.24 12.38
N ASP A 110 -4.32 1.05 12.94
CA ASP A 110 -4.47 0.79 14.37
C ASP A 110 -3.42 1.48 15.24
N ASP A 111 -2.26 1.78 14.67
CA ASP A 111 -1.13 2.32 15.41
C ASP A 111 -0.80 3.76 14.99
N LEU A 112 -0.50 4.00 13.71
CA LEU A 112 0.03 5.28 13.26
C LEU A 112 -1.02 6.41 13.26
N THR A 113 -2.29 6.11 13.01
CA THR A 113 -3.36 7.12 12.91
C THR A 113 -4.41 7.05 14.00
N ALA A 114 -4.29 6.11 14.93
CA ALA A 114 -5.29 5.91 15.98
C ALA A 114 -5.46 7.12 16.92
N LEU A 115 -4.43 7.95 17.03
CA LEU A 115 -4.40 9.13 17.91
C LEU A 115 -4.21 10.44 17.13
N THR A 116 -4.63 10.50 15.87
CA THR A 116 -4.66 11.78 15.14
C THR A 116 -5.62 12.75 15.82
N TYR A 117 -5.20 14.00 15.99
CA TYR A 117 -6.12 15.04 16.44
C TYR A 117 -7.21 15.28 15.41
N GLY A 118 -8.44 15.42 15.86
CA GLY A 118 -9.61 15.52 15.00
C GLY A 118 -10.17 14.16 14.61
N ASP A 119 -10.66 14.05 13.40
CA ASP A 119 -11.22 12.81 12.90
C ASP A 119 -10.11 11.79 12.56
N VAL A 120 -10.36 10.53 12.92
CA VAL A 120 -9.54 9.42 12.43
C VAL A 120 -9.65 9.37 10.90
N PRO A 121 -8.53 9.35 10.17
CA PRO A 121 -8.56 9.25 8.72
C PRO A 121 -9.37 8.04 8.26
N ARG A 122 -10.30 8.27 7.33
CA ARG A 122 -11.16 7.24 6.71
C ARG A 122 -10.99 7.29 5.20
N ALA A 123 -11.11 6.15 4.54
CA ALA A 123 -10.96 6.08 3.09
C ALA A 123 -12.01 6.94 2.35
N ASN A 124 -13.19 7.14 2.90
CA ASN A 124 -14.25 7.98 2.37
C ASN A 124 -14.26 9.42 2.93
N ASN A 125 -13.13 9.89 3.50
CA ASN A 125 -13.04 11.26 3.96
C ASN A 125 -13.21 12.25 2.80
N GLU A 126 -13.92 13.37 3.02
CA GLU A 126 -14.14 14.42 2.02
C GLU A 126 -12.83 14.97 1.42
N ALA A 127 -11.77 15.10 2.24
CA ALA A 127 -10.46 15.51 1.76
C ALA A 127 -9.88 14.53 0.75
N LEU A 128 -10.04 13.21 1.00
CA LEU A 128 -9.56 12.16 0.09
C LEU A 128 -10.38 12.09 -1.20
N ALA A 129 -11.65 12.47 -1.22
CA ALA A 129 -12.40 12.55 -2.46
C ALA A 129 -11.75 13.50 -3.48
N ARG A 130 -11.14 14.60 -3.03
CA ARG A 130 -10.36 15.53 -3.89
C ARG A 130 -9.07 14.87 -4.38
N VAL A 131 -8.38 14.13 -3.50
CA VAL A 131 -7.17 13.39 -3.85
C VAL A 131 -7.50 12.32 -4.90
N TYR A 132 -8.61 11.60 -4.77
CA TYR A 132 -9.05 10.60 -5.75
C TYR A 132 -9.43 11.22 -7.09
N HIS A 133 -10.06 12.40 -7.06
CA HIS A 133 -10.34 13.14 -8.29
C HIS A 133 -9.06 13.52 -9.03
N LEU A 134 -8.07 14.03 -8.30
CA LEU A 134 -6.75 14.35 -8.85
C LEU A 134 -6.02 13.10 -9.34
N ALA A 135 -6.11 11.99 -8.63
CA ALA A 135 -5.55 10.71 -9.07
C ALA A 135 -6.12 10.27 -10.44
N ALA A 136 -7.43 10.45 -10.65
CA ALA A 136 -8.07 10.19 -11.95
C ALA A 136 -7.58 11.15 -13.04
N GLU A 137 -7.42 12.45 -12.72
CA GLU A 137 -6.94 13.49 -13.64
C GLU A 137 -5.54 13.17 -14.18
N PHE A 138 -4.65 12.66 -13.33
CA PHE A 138 -3.26 12.37 -13.66
C PHE A 138 -2.99 10.88 -13.96
N ASP A 139 -4.02 10.06 -14.09
CA ASP A 139 -3.91 8.61 -14.32
C ASP A 139 -3.06 7.89 -13.26
N LEU A 140 -3.12 8.31 -11.99
CA LEU A 140 -2.34 7.74 -10.90
C LEU A 140 -3.12 6.66 -10.15
N PRO A 141 -2.52 5.49 -9.84
CA PRO A 141 -3.09 4.55 -8.89
C PRO A 141 -3.01 5.10 -7.47
N VAL A 142 -3.90 4.63 -6.60
CA VAL A 142 -3.93 4.97 -5.18
C VAL A 142 -3.71 3.72 -4.34
N LEU A 143 -2.61 3.68 -3.60
CA LEU A 143 -2.38 2.65 -2.58
C LEU A 143 -2.97 3.13 -1.25
N LEU A 144 -3.91 2.35 -0.72
CA LEU A 144 -4.71 2.73 0.43
C LEU A 144 -4.61 1.69 1.55
N HIS A 145 -4.04 2.09 2.69
CA HIS A 145 -4.17 1.35 3.92
C HIS A 145 -5.51 1.68 4.58
N ALA A 146 -6.36 0.70 4.71
CA ALA A 146 -7.63 0.85 5.41
C ALA A 146 -8.05 -0.48 6.01
N ASN A 147 -7.97 -0.62 7.31
CA ASN A 147 -8.42 -1.82 7.99
C ASN A 147 -9.90 -2.09 7.70
N VAL A 148 -10.22 -3.35 7.37
CA VAL A 148 -11.61 -3.77 7.10
C VAL A 148 -12.44 -3.81 8.38
N THR A 149 -11.78 -3.96 9.52
CA THR A 149 -12.40 -4.02 10.85
C THR A 149 -11.44 -3.52 11.93
N SER A 150 -11.90 -3.42 13.16
CA SER A 150 -11.06 -3.15 14.32
C SER A 150 -10.44 -4.43 14.91
N LYS A 151 -9.49 -4.29 15.81
CA LYS A 151 -8.89 -5.42 16.54
C LYS A 151 -9.86 -6.19 17.44
N ARG A 152 -11.09 -5.71 17.64
CA ARG A 152 -12.09 -6.29 18.55
C ARG A 152 -13.31 -6.86 17.84
N GLU A 153 -13.67 -6.31 16.68
CA GLU A 153 -14.90 -6.65 15.97
C GLU A 153 -14.68 -7.75 14.96
N ARG A 154 -15.51 -8.78 15.00
CA ARG A 154 -15.44 -9.94 14.11
C ARG A 154 -16.37 -9.83 12.89
N ASN A 155 -16.63 -8.60 12.46
CA ASN A 155 -17.41 -8.28 11.26
C ASN A 155 -16.68 -7.20 10.44
N PRO A 156 -17.01 -6.98 9.18
CA PRO A 156 -16.35 -5.99 8.33
C PRO A 156 -16.83 -4.56 8.67
N LEU A 157 -16.52 -4.08 9.87
CA LEU A 157 -17.01 -2.83 10.46
C LEU A 157 -16.79 -1.60 9.57
N TYR A 158 -15.63 -1.51 8.90
CA TYR A 158 -15.24 -0.34 8.11
C TYR A 158 -15.41 -0.52 6.60
N LEU A 159 -16.08 -1.59 6.19
CA LEU A 159 -16.18 -1.95 4.78
C LEU A 159 -16.85 -0.87 3.92
N ALA A 160 -17.87 -0.19 4.46
CA ALA A 160 -18.56 0.89 3.73
C ALA A 160 -17.60 2.04 3.37
N GLU A 161 -16.59 2.30 4.21
CA GLU A 161 -15.60 3.35 3.98
C GLU A 161 -14.69 3.05 2.78
N ILE A 162 -14.50 1.76 2.44
CA ILE A 162 -13.77 1.31 1.25
C ILE A 162 -14.68 1.25 0.02
N GLU A 163 -15.91 0.76 0.18
CA GLU A 163 -16.84 0.61 -0.96
C GLU A 163 -17.27 1.97 -1.55
N GLU A 164 -17.35 2.99 -0.72
CA GLU A 164 -17.77 4.32 -1.17
C GLU A 164 -16.80 4.96 -2.18
N PRO A 165 -15.48 5.08 -1.94
CA PRO A 165 -14.54 5.58 -2.93
C PRO A 165 -14.45 4.69 -4.17
N LEU A 166 -14.50 3.36 -4.05
CA LEU A 166 -14.51 2.44 -5.20
C LEU A 166 -15.69 2.72 -6.14
N ARG A 167 -16.87 2.98 -5.58
CA ARG A 167 -18.09 3.30 -6.33
C ARG A 167 -18.06 4.70 -6.93
N ASN A 168 -17.61 5.69 -6.15
CA ASN A 168 -17.68 7.10 -6.53
C ASN A 168 -16.55 7.54 -7.46
N HIS A 169 -15.44 6.79 -7.49
CA HIS A 169 -14.26 7.06 -8.33
C HIS A 169 -13.89 5.85 -9.20
N PRO A 170 -14.77 5.43 -10.15
CA PRO A 170 -14.57 4.19 -10.93
C PRO A 170 -13.36 4.24 -11.87
N HIS A 171 -12.83 5.43 -12.15
CA HIS A 171 -11.66 5.63 -13.01
C HIS A 171 -10.32 5.59 -12.24
N VAL A 172 -10.36 5.55 -10.90
CA VAL A 172 -9.17 5.43 -10.07
C VAL A 172 -8.86 3.96 -9.83
N ARG A 173 -7.63 3.54 -10.03
CA ARG A 173 -7.14 2.21 -9.66
C ARG A 173 -6.76 2.23 -8.18
N PHE A 174 -7.56 1.58 -7.34
CA PHE A 174 -7.31 1.45 -5.91
C PHE A 174 -6.57 0.15 -5.61
N ILE A 175 -5.41 0.25 -4.98
CA ILE A 175 -4.66 -0.88 -4.45
C ILE A 175 -4.93 -0.91 -2.94
N TRP A 176 -5.62 -1.94 -2.47
CA TRP A 176 -5.93 -2.09 -1.05
C TRP A 176 -4.81 -2.82 -0.35
N ALA A 177 -4.05 -2.09 0.47
CA ALA A 177 -2.91 -2.61 1.19
C ALA A 177 -3.33 -3.74 2.14
N HIS A 178 -2.54 -4.81 2.18
CA HIS A 178 -2.69 -5.96 3.09
C HIS A 178 -4.08 -6.60 3.05
N ALA A 179 -4.80 -6.50 1.93
CA ALA A 179 -6.21 -6.95 1.82
C ALA A 179 -7.12 -6.40 2.94
N GLY A 180 -6.80 -5.22 3.48
CA GLY A 180 -7.55 -4.60 4.58
C GLY A 180 -7.29 -5.22 5.95
N THR A 181 -6.20 -5.95 6.13
CA THR A 181 -5.78 -6.49 7.42
C THR A 181 -4.65 -5.67 8.04
N SER A 182 -4.27 -5.98 9.26
CA SER A 182 -3.11 -5.40 9.94
C SER A 182 -2.53 -6.37 10.95
N MET A 183 -1.30 -6.09 11.41
CA MET A 183 -0.67 -6.88 12.45
C MET A 183 -1.45 -6.84 13.78
N GLU A 184 -2.08 -5.71 14.11
CA GLU A 184 -2.89 -5.59 15.32
C GLU A 184 -4.17 -6.44 15.23
N ILE A 185 -4.84 -6.44 14.09
CA ILE A 185 -5.97 -7.34 13.83
C ILE A 185 -5.51 -8.80 13.97
N HIS A 186 -4.39 -9.14 13.32
CA HIS A 186 -3.84 -10.50 13.39
C HIS A 186 -3.49 -10.94 14.82
N ARG A 187 -2.85 -10.09 15.62
CA ARG A 187 -2.50 -10.41 17.02
C ARG A 187 -3.72 -10.70 17.87
N HIS A 188 -4.84 -9.99 17.67
CA HIS A 188 -6.03 -10.09 18.51
C HIS A 188 -7.06 -11.08 17.98
N GLN A 189 -7.23 -11.18 16.67
CA GLN A 189 -8.29 -11.96 16.02
C GLN A 189 -7.79 -13.18 15.28
N LYS A 190 -6.48 -13.28 14.99
CA LYS A 190 -5.87 -14.29 14.14
C LYS A 190 -6.39 -14.17 12.69
N LYS A 191 -7.14 -15.13 12.20
CA LYS A 191 -7.74 -15.16 10.87
C LYS A 191 -9.15 -14.58 10.90
N LEU A 192 -9.49 -13.73 9.93
CA LEU A 192 -10.83 -13.17 9.74
C LEU A 192 -11.61 -14.06 8.76
N ASP A 193 -12.58 -14.81 9.25
CA ASP A 193 -13.34 -15.77 8.43
C ASP A 193 -14.15 -15.07 7.33
N PHE A 194 -14.56 -13.83 7.54
CA PHE A 194 -15.30 -13.03 6.57
C PHE A 194 -14.43 -12.41 5.47
N LEU A 195 -13.09 -12.43 5.59
CA LEU A 195 -12.22 -11.70 4.67
C LEU A 195 -12.32 -12.23 3.24
N LEU A 196 -12.12 -13.52 3.04
CA LEU A 196 -12.14 -14.15 1.72
C LEU A 196 -13.50 -13.96 0.99
N PRO A 197 -14.66 -14.25 1.62
CA PRO A 197 -15.96 -13.93 1.02
C PRO A 197 -16.15 -12.45 0.68
N THR A 198 -15.63 -11.57 1.54
CA THR A 198 -15.69 -10.11 1.31
C THR A 198 -14.87 -9.70 0.09
N LEU A 199 -13.62 -10.16 -0.02
CA LEU A 199 -12.77 -9.87 -1.16
C LEU A 199 -13.38 -10.39 -2.47
N ARG A 200 -13.91 -11.63 -2.47
CA ARG A 200 -14.59 -12.22 -3.63
C ARG A 200 -15.73 -11.32 -4.12
N ARG A 201 -16.58 -10.85 -3.21
CA ARG A 201 -17.70 -9.96 -3.52
C ARG A 201 -17.22 -8.60 -4.05
N LEU A 202 -16.22 -8.01 -3.42
CA LEU A 202 -15.68 -6.71 -3.83
C LEU A 202 -15.04 -6.76 -5.22
N LEU A 203 -14.20 -7.77 -5.48
CA LEU A 203 -13.54 -7.96 -6.78
C LEU A 203 -14.52 -8.20 -7.91
N GLN A 204 -15.64 -8.88 -7.64
CA GLN A 204 -16.74 -9.05 -8.60
C GLN A 204 -17.44 -7.73 -8.91
N ARG A 205 -17.60 -6.87 -7.90
CA ARG A 205 -18.39 -5.64 -8.00
C ARG A 205 -17.61 -4.45 -8.53
N TYR A 206 -16.33 -4.34 -8.15
CA TYR A 206 -15.51 -3.16 -8.40
C TYR A 206 -14.31 -3.49 -9.29
N PRO A 207 -14.41 -3.19 -10.60
CA PRO A 207 -13.32 -3.46 -11.55
C PRO A 207 -12.05 -2.64 -11.29
N ASN A 208 -12.14 -1.59 -10.51
CA ASN A 208 -11.04 -0.69 -10.14
C ASN A 208 -10.35 -1.03 -8.81
N LEU A 209 -10.72 -2.15 -8.16
CA LEU A 209 -10.07 -2.63 -6.94
C LEU A 209 -8.95 -3.62 -7.28
N TYR A 210 -7.79 -3.41 -6.70
CA TYR A 210 -6.64 -4.30 -6.68
C TYR A 210 -6.26 -4.61 -5.23
N ILE A 211 -5.64 -5.76 -4.99
CA ILE A 211 -5.28 -6.24 -3.65
C ILE A 211 -3.76 -6.41 -3.57
N ASP A 212 -3.15 -5.73 -2.62
CA ASP A 212 -1.78 -5.99 -2.22
C ASP A 212 -1.74 -7.12 -1.18
N LEU A 213 -0.88 -8.10 -1.41
CA LEU A 213 -0.74 -9.31 -0.60
C LEU A 213 0.42 -9.23 0.39
N SER A 214 0.87 -8.03 0.70
CA SER A 214 2.00 -7.84 1.61
C SER A 214 1.70 -8.22 3.06
N TRP A 215 2.79 -8.38 3.80
CA TRP A 215 2.85 -8.46 5.25
C TRP A 215 1.88 -9.47 5.90
N SER A 216 0.84 -8.97 6.61
CA SER A 216 -0.10 -9.78 7.40
C SER A 216 -0.98 -10.73 6.58
N VAL A 217 -0.96 -10.62 5.25
CA VAL A 217 -1.73 -11.50 4.36
C VAL A 217 -1.00 -12.82 4.13
N LEU A 218 0.33 -12.82 4.05
CA LEU A 218 1.10 -14.04 3.80
C LEU A 218 0.74 -15.14 4.80
N ARG A 219 0.72 -14.80 6.09
CA ARG A 219 0.26 -15.69 7.15
C ARG A 219 -0.74 -14.95 8.05
N PRO A 220 -1.89 -15.52 8.34
CA PRO A 220 -2.33 -16.90 8.13
C PRO A 220 -3.23 -17.11 6.90
N TYR A 221 -3.21 -16.23 5.89
CA TYR A 221 -4.19 -16.29 4.80
C TYR A 221 -3.68 -17.06 3.59
N LEU A 222 -2.56 -16.63 2.97
CA LEU A 222 -2.02 -17.32 1.79
C LEU A 222 -1.39 -18.66 2.14
N LEU A 223 -0.69 -18.70 3.27
CA LEU A 223 -0.04 -19.90 3.80
C LEU A 223 -0.55 -20.20 5.21
N ASP A 224 -0.73 -21.46 5.52
CA ASP A 224 -0.97 -21.94 6.88
C ASP A 224 0.31 -21.91 7.74
N GLU A 225 0.21 -22.35 9.00
CA GLU A 225 1.34 -22.40 9.93
C GLU A 225 2.47 -23.34 9.45
N GLN A 226 2.14 -24.35 8.65
CA GLN A 226 3.08 -25.31 8.06
C GLN A 226 3.69 -24.81 6.74
N GLY A 227 3.24 -23.64 6.25
CA GLY A 227 3.69 -23.06 4.98
C GLY A 227 2.98 -23.63 3.76
N LYS A 228 1.86 -24.35 3.94
CA LYS A 228 1.08 -24.89 2.85
C LYS A 228 0.12 -23.82 2.31
N PRO A 229 0.04 -23.64 0.98
CA PRO A 229 -0.92 -22.71 0.37
C PRO A 229 -2.37 -23.04 0.68
N ASP A 230 -3.16 -22.01 1.00
CA ASP A 230 -4.61 -22.11 1.23
C ASP A 230 -5.33 -22.27 -0.12
N PRO A 231 -6.05 -23.40 -0.35
CA PRO A 231 -6.70 -23.66 -1.64
C PRO A 231 -7.77 -22.63 -2.02
N GLN A 232 -8.43 -22.02 -1.04
CA GLN A 232 -9.47 -21.03 -1.30
C GLN A 232 -8.87 -19.69 -1.76
N TRP A 233 -7.67 -19.34 -1.28
CA TRP A 233 -6.95 -18.19 -1.76
C TRP A 233 -6.33 -18.42 -3.15
N LEU A 234 -5.85 -19.63 -3.43
CA LEU A 234 -5.42 -19.99 -4.79
C LEU A 234 -6.59 -19.82 -5.77
N GLU A 235 -7.76 -20.42 -5.46
CA GLU A 235 -8.97 -20.28 -6.29
C GLU A 235 -9.37 -18.80 -6.50
N LEU A 236 -9.30 -17.97 -5.45
CA LEU A 236 -9.64 -16.56 -5.56
C LEU A 236 -8.68 -15.82 -6.49
N VAL A 237 -7.39 -16.07 -6.37
CA VAL A 237 -6.35 -15.46 -7.21
C VAL A 237 -6.48 -15.93 -8.66
N GLU A 238 -6.69 -17.21 -8.91
CA GLU A 238 -6.92 -17.76 -10.26
C GLU A 238 -8.18 -17.19 -10.91
N ARG A 239 -9.22 -16.92 -10.12
CA ARG A 239 -10.46 -16.32 -10.61
C ARG A 239 -10.30 -14.85 -11.01
N PHE A 240 -9.38 -14.11 -10.37
CA PHE A 240 -9.13 -12.69 -10.61
C PHE A 240 -7.63 -12.41 -10.82
N PRO A 241 -6.98 -13.07 -11.81
CA PRO A 241 -5.52 -13.12 -11.90
C PRO A 241 -4.86 -11.76 -12.10
N GLN A 242 -5.59 -10.76 -12.59
CA GLN A 242 -5.08 -9.41 -12.85
C GLN A 242 -5.30 -8.43 -11.70
N ARG A 243 -5.73 -8.93 -10.53
CA ARG A 243 -6.22 -8.05 -9.45
C ARG A 243 -5.40 -8.16 -8.15
N PHE A 244 -4.39 -9.02 -8.12
CA PHE A 244 -3.51 -9.23 -6.98
C PHE A 244 -2.08 -8.88 -7.32
N MET A 245 -1.35 -8.37 -6.35
CA MET A 245 0.07 -8.09 -6.48
C MET A 245 0.80 -8.38 -5.17
N LEU A 246 2.07 -8.74 -5.26
CA LEU A 246 2.92 -8.90 -4.09
C LEU A 246 3.41 -7.54 -3.60
N GLY A 247 3.59 -7.45 -2.30
CA GLY A 247 4.25 -6.35 -1.62
C GLY A 247 5.06 -6.85 -0.44
N SER A 248 5.95 -6.05 0.07
CA SER A 248 6.82 -6.41 1.18
C SER A 248 6.49 -5.69 2.50
N ASP A 249 6.15 -4.42 2.41
CA ASP A 249 5.94 -3.52 3.57
C ASP A 249 7.09 -3.58 4.59
N VAL A 250 8.35 -3.59 4.11
CA VAL A 250 9.55 -3.74 4.96
C VAL A 250 9.93 -2.47 5.75
N VAL A 251 9.27 -1.36 5.54
CA VAL A 251 9.40 -0.08 6.27
C VAL A 251 10.86 0.24 6.68
N GLY A 252 11.73 0.40 5.67
CA GLY A 252 13.16 0.72 5.88
C GLY A 252 14.04 -0.45 6.33
N GLN A 253 13.49 -1.61 6.63
CA GLN A 253 14.25 -2.82 6.98
C GLN A 253 14.63 -3.61 5.71
N PHE A 254 15.32 -2.97 4.78
CA PHE A 254 15.61 -3.53 3.46
C PHE A 254 16.37 -4.86 3.49
N ASP A 255 17.15 -5.12 4.53
CA ASP A 255 17.92 -6.36 4.66
C ASP A 255 17.01 -7.60 4.80
N SER A 256 15.77 -7.42 5.23
CA SER A 256 14.76 -8.51 5.32
C SER A 256 14.01 -8.77 4.02
N LEU A 257 14.13 -7.89 3.01
CA LEU A 257 13.39 -8.00 1.74
C LEU A 257 13.63 -9.34 1.02
N PRO A 258 14.87 -9.85 0.88
CA PRO A 258 15.10 -11.10 0.15
C PRO A 258 14.38 -12.30 0.78
N GLU A 259 14.48 -12.45 2.10
CA GLU A 259 13.84 -13.54 2.84
C GLU A 259 12.30 -13.42 2.79
N LEU A 260 11.78 -12.20 2.96
CA LEU A 260 10.34 -11.96 2.89
C LEU A 260 9.79 -12.29 1.50
N MET A 261 10.44 -11.86 0.43
CA MET A 261 9.97 -12.17 -0.92
C MET A 261 10.04 -13.66 -1.23
N ALA A 262 11.11 -14.35 -0.82
CA ALA A 262 11.22 -15.80 -0.96
C ALA A 262 10.13 -16.56 -0.18
N SER A 263 9.60 -16.00 0.89
CA SER A 263 8.52 -16.64 1.66
C SER A 263 7.17 -16.72 0.91
N PHE A 264 7.01 -16.02 -0.21
CA PHE A 264 5.87 -16.17 -1.12
C PHE A 264 6.02 -17.32 -2.13
N ASP A 265 7.24 -17.85 -2.32
CA ASP A 265 7.51 -18.91 -3.32
C ASP A 265 6.53 -20.10 -3.21
N PRO A 266 6.20 -20.66 -2.01
CA PRO A 266 5.25 -21.77 -1.92
C PRO A 266 3.86 -21.45 -2.46
N PHE A 267 3.40 -20.21 -2.31
CA PHE A 267 2.10 -19.77 -2.85
C PHE A 267 2.16 -19.56 -4.36
N LEU A 268 3.23 -18.94 -4.86
CA LEU A 268 3.42 -18.71 -6.29
C LEU A 268 3.61 -20.02 -7.07
N ASP A 269 4.38 -20.98 -6.51
CA ASP A 269 4.60 -22.28 -7.12
C ASP A 269 3.32 -23.14 -7.23
N ALA A 270 2.32 -22.86 -6.39
CA ALA A 270 1.04 -23.53 -6.44
C ALA A 270 0.04 -22.92 -7.45
N LEU A 271 0.36 -21.76 -8.03
CA LEU A 271 -0.44 -21.11 -9.06
C LEU A 271 0.00 -21.54 -10.46
N PRO A 272 -0.90 -21.49 -11.48
CA PRO A 272 -0.46 -21.59 -12.87
C PRO A 272 0.61 -20.53 -13.18
N GLU A 273 1.65 -20.91 -13.94
CA GLU A 273 2.83 -20.06 -14.22
C GLU A 273 2.46 -18.64 -14.68
N GLN A 274 1.49 -18.51 -15.58
CA GLN A 274 1.03 -17.22 -16.06
C GLN A 274 0.41 -16.38 -14.93
N VAL A 275 -0.37 -16.99 -14.05
CA VAL A 275 -1.02 -16.30 -12.92
C VAL A 275 0.04 -15.88 -11.89
N ALA A 276 0.98 -16.77 -11.57
CA ALA A 276 2.10 -16.47 -10.68
C ALA A 276 2.91 -15.25 -11.16
N ARG A 277 3.23 -15.21 -12.46
CA ARG A 277 3.95 -14.07 -13.07
C ARG A 277 3.13 -12.78 -13.01
N GLN A 278 1.81 -12.85 -13.26
CA GLN A 278 0.93 -11.69 -13.13
C GLN A 278 0.94 -11.13 -11.71
N VAL A 279 0.78 -11.99 -10.70
CA VAL A 279 0.76 -11.60 -9.29
C VAL A 279 2.12 -11.08 -8.82
N ALA A 280 3.20 -11.74 -9.23
CA ALA A 280 4.55 -11.38 -8.81
C ALA A 280 5.07 -10.08 -9.43
N ARG A 281 4.58 -9.66 -10.61
CA ARG A 281 5.15 -8.55 -11.36
C ARG A 281 4.16 -7.79 -12.25
N ASP A 282 3.52 -8.48 -13.19
CA ASP A 282 2.88 -7.83 -14.34
C ASP A 282 1.70 -6.94 -13.91
N ASN A 283 0.95 -7.33 -12.89
CA ASN A 283 -0.18 -6.56 -12.38
C ASN A 283 0.26 -5.24 -11.77
N PHE A 284 1.38 -5.24 -11.03
CA PHE A 284 1.93 -3.99 -10.49
C PHE A 284 2.30 -3.02 -11.61
N LEU A 285 3.00 -3.49 -12.63
CA LEU A 285 3.38 -2.66 -13.78
C LEU A 285 2.16 -2.16 -14.56
N ALA A 286 1.11 -2.98 -14.67
CA ALA A 286 -0.11 -2.63 -15.39
C ALA A 286 -0.97 -1.55 -14.69
N VAL A 287 -0.84 -1.40 -13.38
CA VAL A 287 -1.57 -0.34 -12.63
C VAL A 287 -0.84 0.99 -12.61
N LEU A 288 0.43 1.05 -13.01
CA LEU A 288 1.19 2.30 -13.08
C LEU A 288 0.64 3.21 -14.19
N PRO A 289 0.87 4.54 -14.10
CA PRO A 289 0.47 5.45 -15.16
C PRO A 289 1.10 5.03 -16.48
N ARG A 290 0.33 5.14 -17.54
CA ARG A 290 0.88 4.95 -18.90
C ARG A 290 1.88 6.07 -19.13
N GLN A 291 3.15 5.72 -19.27
CA GLN A 291 4.14 6.71 -19.69
C GLN A 291 3.69 7.29 -21.04
N PRO A 292 3.67 8.63 -21.20
CA PRO A 292 3.54 9.19 -22.52
C PRO A 292 4.60 8.53 -23.40
N ALA A 293 4.22 8.08 -24.59
CA ALA A 293 5.19 7.61 -25.56
C ALA A 293 6.29 8.66 -25.67
N ASP A 294 7.55 8.28 -25.45
CA ASP A 294 8.68 9.22 -25.56
C ASP A 294 8.60 9.85 -26.96
N PRO A 295 8.32 11.16 -27.09
CA PRO A 295 8.25 11.79 -28.41
C PRO A 295 9.59 11.79 -29.13
N ARG A 296 10.65 11.22 -28.53
CA ARG A 296 11.99 11.07 -29.07
C ARG A 296 12.38 9.61 -29.32
N GLY A 297 11.38 8.70 -29.30
CA GLY A 297 11.57 7.29 -29.64
C GLY A 297 11.79 7.09 -31.13
N GLU A 298 12.97 7.45 -31.64
CA GLU A 298 13.65 6.88 -32.77
C GLU A 298 15.02 6.35 -32.36
#